data_eecd2610b91c99d9d0d7ff2757b956b7
#
_entry.id   eecd2610b91c99d9d0d7ff2757b956b7
#
_cell.length_a   1.000
_cell.length_b   1.000
_cell.length_c   1.000
_cell.angle_alpha   90.00
_cell.angle_beta   90.00
_cell.angle_gamma   90.00
#
_symmetry.space_group_name_H-M   'P 1'
#
loop_
_entity.id
_entity.type
_entity.pdbx_description
1 polymer ?
#
loop_
_entity_poly.entity_id
_entity_poly.type
_entity_poly.pdbx_seq_one_letter_code
_entity_poly.pdbx_strand_id
1 'polypeptide(L)'
;MSTIIGIDLGTTNSCVAVIENGKPKVIENSEGARTTPSIVAYTPEEIIVGAGAKRQAVTNPKNTIYASKRLIGRKFREEAVQKDIDLMPYKIMEAKNGDAWVQADGKELAPPQISAEVLRKMKKTAEDYLGHEVTRQLLLYQRTLMTVNVKPLKMLVVLLA
;
A
#
# COMPACT_ATOMS: atom_id res chain seq x y z
N MET A 1 -6.84 2.69 26.91
CA MET A 1 -5.41 2.70 26.52
C MET A 1 -5.35 2.78 25.01
N SER A 2 -4.47 3.63 24.43
CA SER A 2 -4.34 3.70 22.98
C SER A 2 -3.60 2.46 22.47
N THR A 3 -4.26 1.62 21.70
CA THR A 3 -3.65 0.44 21.10
C THR A 3 -2.76 0.86 19.93
N ILE A 4 -1.54 0.37 19.90
CA ILE A 4 -0.59 0.57 18.80
C ILE A 4 -0.62 -0.69 17.95
N ILE A 5 -0.79 -0.52 16.64
CA ILE A 5 -0.67 -1.61 15.66
C ILE A 5 0.61 -1.46 14.86
N GLY A 6 1.16 -2.57 14.40
CA GLY A 6 2.29 -2.59 13.46
C GLY A 6 1.81 -2.96 12.08
N ILE A 7 2.18 -2.17 11.06
CA ILE A 7 1.87 -2.47 9.65
C ILE A 7 3.17 -2.63 8.88
N ASP A 8 3.32 -3.76 8.21
CA ASP A 8 4.35 -3.94 7.16
C ASP A 8 3.71 -3.67 5.80
N LEU A 9 4.05 -2.55 5.20
CA LEU A 9 3.59 -2.17 3.87
C LEU A 9 4.57 -2.70 2.82
N GLY A 10 4.31 -3.89 2.32
CA GLY A 10 5.12 -4.51 1.27
C GLY A 10 4.75 -4.03 -0.14
N THR A 11 5.65 -4.24 -1.10
CA THR A 11 5.39 -3.96 -2.53
C THR A 11 4.32 -4.87 -3.11
N THR A 12 4.31 -6.13 -2.70
CA THR A 12 3.38 -7.17 -3.21
C THR A 12 2.28 -7.48 -2.21
N ASN A 13 2.63 -7.66 -0.93
CA ASN A 13 1.70 -7.98 0.14
C ASN A 13 2.00 -7.13 1.36
N SER A 14 0.96 -6.81 2.11
CA SER A 14 1.03 -6.10 3.39
C SER A 14 0.45 -6.96 4.50
N CYS A 15 0.86 -6.71 5.74
CA CYS A 15 0.26 -7.36 6.90
C CYS A 15 0.16 -6.38 8.07
N VAL A 16 -0.69 -6.72 9.04
CA VAL A 16 -0.87 -5.96 10.26
C VAL A 16 -0.74 -6.87 11.48
N ALA A 17 -0.12 -6.36 12.53
CA ALA A 17 0.07 -7.06 13.78
C ALA A 17 -0.31 -6.19 14.98
N VAL A 18 -0.72 -6.85 16.04
CA VAL A 18 -0.97 -6.25 17.37
C VAL A 18 -0.05 -6.88 18.40
N ILE A 19 0.08 -6.24 19.56
CA ILE A 19 0.74 -6.83 20.71
C ILE A 19 -0.34 -7.46 21.60
N GLU A 20 -0.25 -8.76 21.76
CA GLU A 20 -1.12 -9.57 22.62
C GLU A 20 -0.27 -10.28 23.67
N ASN A 21 -0.53 -10.07 24.95
CA ASN A 21 0.25 -10.65 26.04
C ASN A 21 1.78 -10.40 25.91
N GLY A 22 2.16 -9.20 25.47
CA GLY A 22 3.55 -8.79 25.29
C GLY A 22 4.24 -9.39 24.06
N LYS A 23 3.51 -10.10 23.18
CA LYS A 23 4.06 -10.71 21.96
C LYS A 23 3.37 -10.16 20.70
N PRO A 24 4.10 -9.96 19.61
CA PRO A 24 3.51 -9.58 18.33
C PRO A 24 2.69 -10.74 17.75
N LYS A 25 1.48 -10.42 17.31
CA LYS A 25 0.57 -11.36 16.65
C LYS A 25 0.09 -10.76 15.34
N VAL A 26 0.39 -11.41 14.23
CA VAL A 26 -0.15 -11.04 12.91
C VAL A 26 -1.63 -11.42 12.86
N ILE A 27 -2.45 -10.47 12.43
CA ILE A 27 -3.91 -10.60 12.38
C ILE A 27 -4.34 -11.14 11.02
N GLU A 28 -5.34 -12.00 11.01
CA GLU A 28 -6.03 -12.40 9.79
C GLU A 28 -6.99 -11.31 9.32
N ASN A 29 -7.06 -11.11 8.02
CA ASN A 29 -8.01 -10.19 7.39
C ASN A 29 -9.40 -10.85 7.28
N SER A 30 -10.37 -10.11 6.74
CA SER A 30 -11.75 -10.58 6.55
C SER A 30 -11.88 -11.81 5.63
N GLU A 31 -10.84 -12.12 4.87
CA GLU A 31 -10.76 -13.28 3.98
C GLU A 31 -10.01 -14.47 4.62
N GLY A 32 -9.66 -14.38 5.90
CA GLY A 32 -8.93 -15.42 6.64
C GLY A 32 -7.44 -15.52 6.31
N ALA A 33 -6.89 -14.53 5.62
CA ALA A 33 -5.47 -14.51 5.26
C ALA A 33 -4.67 -13.56 6.17
N ARG A 34 -3.44 -13.94 6.50
CA ARG A 34 -2.52 -13.12 7.32
C ARG A 34 -1.82 -12.02 6.52
N THR A 35 -1.89 -12.09 5.21
CA THR A 35 -1.37 -11.07 4.30
C THR A 35 -2.47 -10.58 3.39
N THR A 36 -2.40 -9.30 3.02
CA THR A 36 -3.32 -8.65 2.10
C THR A 36 -2.53 -8.18 0.89
N PRO A 37 -2.92 -8.53 -0.34
CA PRO A 37 -2.27 -8.01 -1.53
C PRO A 37 -2.24 -6.48 -1.53
N SER A 38 -1.08 -5.89 -1.82
CA SER A 38 -0.90 -4.43 -1.93
C SER A 38 -1.40 -3.95 -3.30
N ILE A 39 -2.67 -4.21 -3.59
CA ILE A 39 -3.36 -3.95 -4.84
C ILE A 39 -4.62 -3.14 -4.55
N VAL A 40 -4.86 -2.11 -5.36
CA VAL A 40 -6.01 -1.22 -5.24
C VAL A 40 -6.70 -1.11 -6.59
N ALA A 41 -7.96 -1.45 -6.66
CA ALA A 41 -8.80 -1.26 -7.84
C ALA A 41 -9.75 -0.09 -7.62
N TYR A 42 -9.80 0.78 -8.61
CA TYR A 42 -10.70 1.94 -8.64
C TYR A 42 -11.87 1.64 -9.56
N THR A 43 -13.07 1.79 -9.05
CA THR A 43 -14.32 1.69 -9.81
C THR A 43 -15.15 2.94 -9.59
N PRO A 44 -16.15 3.22 -10.43
CA PRO A 44 -17.04 4.37 -10.22
C PRO A 44 -17.78 4.34 -8.87
N GLU A 45 -18.04 3.14 -8.33
CA GLU A 45 -18.81 2.94 -7.10
C GLU A 45 -17.93 2.93 -5.86
N GLU A 46 -16.76 2.30 -5.93
CA GLU A 46 -15.93 2.07 -4.74
C GLU A 46 -14.44 1.88 -5.05
N ILE A 47 -13.62 1.97 -4.00
CA ILE A 47 -12.20 1.60 -4.02
C ILE A 47 -12.06 0.25 -3.33
N ILE A 48 -11.57 -0.75 -4.06
CA ILE A 48 -11.38 -2.12 -3.58
C ILE A 48 -9.90 -2.35 -3.28
N VAL A 49 -9.58 -2.96 -2.16
CA VAL A 49 -8.20 -3.23 -1.74
C VAL A 49 -8.00 -4.70 -1.42
N GLY A 50 -6.85 -5.25 -1.80
CA GLY A 50 -6.45 -6.61 -1.46
C GLY A 50 -6.91 -7.67 -2.46
N ALA A 51 -7.37 -8.82 -1.97
CA ALA A 51 -7.73 -9.96 -2.83
C ALA A 51 -8.88 -9.64 -3.80
N GLY A 52 -9.85 -8.81 -3.38
CA GLY A 52 -10.91 -8.31 -4.27
C GLY A 52 -10.36 -7.52 -5.44
N ALA A 53 -9.43 -6.60 -5.18
CA ALA A 53 -8.75 -5.83 -6.23
C ALA A 53 -7.92 -6.74 -7.15
N LYS A 54 -7.24 -7.75 -6.59
CA LYS A 54 -6.47 -8.70 -7.38
C LYS A 54 -7.36 -9.46 -8.38
N ARG A 55 -8.56 -9.84 -7.97
CA ARG A 55 -9.54 -10.47 -8.89
C ARG A 55 -10.00 -9.52 -9.99
N GLN A 56 -10.15 -8.24 -9.68
CA GLN A 56 -10.53 -7.18 -10.63
C GLN A 56 -9.44 -6.90 -11.69
N ALA A 57 -8.18 -7.25 -11.42
CA ALA A 57 -7.09 -7.01 -12.36
C ALA A 57 -7.31 -7.65 -13.75
N VAL A 58 -8.08 -8.72 -13.82
CA VAL A 58 -8.40 -9.42 -15.08
C VAL A 58 -9.41 -8.62 -15.91
N THR A 59 -10.44 -8.06 -15.28
CA THR A 59 -11.55 -7.36 -15.96
C THR A 59 -11.39 -5.86 -15.99
N ASN A 60 -10.62 -5.30 -15.05
CA ASN A 60 -10.36 -3.86 -14.90
C ASN A 60 -8.86 -3.55 -14.76
N PRO A 61 -7.99 -4.02 -15.67
CA PRO A 61 -6.54 -3.89 -15.53
C PRO A 61 -6.05 -2.44 -15.52
N LYS A 62 -6.70 -1.56 -16.27
CA LYS A 62 -6.28 -0.14 -16.38
C LYS A 62 -6.51 0.67 -15.11
N ASN A 63 -7.43 0.24 -14.26
CA ASN A 63 -7.78 0.92 -13.00
C ASN A 63 -7.41 0.09 -11.77
N THR A 64 -6.63 -0.99 -11.94
CA THR A 64 -6.13 -1.84 -10.86
C THR A 64 -4.64 -1.62 -10.70
N ILE A 65 -4.26 -0.93 -9.61
CA ILE A 65 -2.90 -0.48 -9.36
C ILE A 65 -2.22 -1.44 -8.39
N TYR A 66 -1.05 -1.93 -8.77
CA TYR A 66 -0.17 -2.75 -7.93
C TYR A 66 1.29 -2.31 -8.10
N ALA A 67 2.18 -2.74 -7.23
CA ALA A 67 3.59 -2.38 -7.22
C ALA A 67 3.85 -0.85 -7.19
N SER A 68 2.87 -0.03 -6.78
CA SER A 68 2.97 1.43 -6.72
C SER A 68 4.11 1.92 -5.82
N LYS A 69 4.52 1.11 -4.85
CA LYS A 69 5.66 1.40 -3.97
C LYS A 69 6.97 1.62 -4.75
N ARG A 70 7.12 1.01 -5.92
CA ARG A 70 8.28 1.19 -6.81
C ARG A 70 8.37 2.61 -7.38
N LEU A 71 7.25 3.32 -7.47
CA LEU A 71 7.14 4.67 -8.03
C LEU A 71 7.31 5.76 -6.97
N ILE A 72 7.24 5.43 -5.67
CA ILE A 72 7.33 6.41 -4.60
C ILE A 72 8.69 7.10 -4.62
N GLY A 73 8.68 8.44 -4.70
CA GLY A 73 9.87 9.28 -4.74
C GLY A 73 10.68 9.19 -6.03
N ARG A 74 10.10 8.59 -7.09
CA ARG A 74 10.73 8.49 -8.41
C ARG A 74 10.27 9.60 -9.33
N LYS A 75 11.19 10.06 -10.18
CA LYS A 75 10.86 10.94 -11.30
C LYS A 75 10.39 10.12 -12.50
N PHE A 76 9.42 10.65 -13.24
CA PHE A 76 8.85 9.96 -14.40
C PHE A 76 9.92 9.54 -15.41
N ARG A 77 10.93 10.38 -15.64
CA ARG A 77 11.99 10.16 -16.64
C ARG A 77 13.11 9.22 -16.17
N GLU A 78 13.04 8.71 -14.95
CA GLU A 78 14.02 7.71 -14.50
C GLU A 78 13.88 6.41 -15.30
N GLU A 79 15.00 5.81 -15.67
CA GLU A 79 15.05 4.57 -16.48
C GLU A 79 14.22 3.44 -15.84
N ALA A 80 14.26 3.32 -14.52
CA ALA A 80 13.47 2.32 -13.80
C ALA A 80 11.95 2.52 -13.99
N VAL A 81 11.48 3.78 -14.01
CA VAL A 81 10.07 4.12 -14.25
C VAL A 81 9.70 3.86 -15.70
N GLN A 82 10.57 4.21 -16.65
CA GLN A 82 10.33 3.98 -18.08
C GLN A 82 10.18 2.47 -18.38
N LYS A 83 10.96 1.62 -17.73
CA LYS A 83 10.80 0.16 -17.83
C LYS A 83 9.47 -0.32 -17.25
N ASP A 84 9.03 0.27 -16.15
CA ASP A 84 7.75 -0.09 -15.53
C ASP A 84 6.54 0.33 -16.40
N ILE A 85 6.64 1.41 -17.19
CA ILE A 85 5.59 1.85 -18.12
C ILE A 85 5.24 0.76 -19.12
N ASP A 86 6.25 0.08 -19.66
CA ASP A 86 6.05 -0.98 -20.65
C ASP A 86 5.50 -2.28 -20.04
N LEU A 87 5.64 -2.47 -18.75
CA LEU A 87 5.26 -3.68 -18.03
C LEU A 87 3.89 -3.59 -17.36
N MET A 88 3.43 -2.38 -17.02
CA MET A 88 2.21 -2.20 -16.26
C MET A 88 0.98 -1.99 -17.17
N PRO A 89 -0.16 -2.62 -16.88
CA PRO A 89 -1.38 -2.45 -17.65
C PRO A 89 -2.07 -1.12 -17.40
N TYR A 90 -1.77 -0.47 -16.27
CA TYR A 90 -2.28 0.85 -15.91
C TYR A 90 -1.32 1.95 -16.38
N LYS A 91 -1.85 3.15 -16.53
CA LYS A 91 -1.07 4.28 -17.03
C LYS A 91 -0.21 4.91 -15.92
N ILE A 92 1.10 4.98 -16.17
CA ILE A 92 2.04 5.81 -15.41
C ILE A 92 2.22 7.10 -16.19
N MET A 93 2.23 8.25 -15.53
CA MET A 93 2.27 9.58 -16.13
C MET A 93 3.21 10.52 -15.40
N GLU A 94 3.63 11.57 -16.07
CA GLU A 94 4.43 12.64 -15.49
C GLU A 94 3.51 13.66 -14.81
N ALA A 95 3.69 13.86 -13.52
CA ALA A 95 3.02 14.92 -12.77
C ALA A 95 3.64 16.30 -13.10
N LYS A 96 2.96 17.39 -12.72
CA LYS A 96 3.44 18.77 -12.95
C LYS A 96 4.83 19.06 -12.38
N ASN A 97 5.21 18.37 -11.29
CA ASN A 97 6.53 18.48 -10.66
C ASN A 97 7.56 17.47 -11.20
N GLY A 98 7.20 16.70 -12.24
CA GLY A 98 8.06 15.68 -12.85
C GLY A 98 8.08 14.34 -12.13
N ASP A 99 7.28 14.14 -11.07
CA ASP A 99 7.18 12.86 -10.38
C ASP A 99 6.39 11.84 -11.19
N ALA A 100 6.68 10.54 -10.96
CA ALA A 100 5.90 9.45 -11.53
C ALA A 100 4.59 9.29 -10.76
N TRP A 101 3.47 9.54 -11.43
CA TRP A 101 2.11 9.34 -10.92
C TRP A 101 1.41 8.25 -11.72
N VAL A 102 0.27 7.80 -11.26
CA VAL A 102 -0.59 6.83 -11.97
C VAL A 102 -1.95 7.44 -12.28
N GLN A 103 -2.60 6.92 -13.30
CA GLN A 103 -3.97 7.29 -13.63
C GLN A 103 -4.89 6.07 -13.43
N ALA A 104 -5.98 6.26 -12.69
CA ALA A 104 -7.02 5.26 -12.50
C ALA A 104 -8.38 5.95 -12.37
N ASP A 105 -9.40 5.39 -13.01
CA ASP A 105 -10.78 5.91 -13.02
C ASP A 105 -10.84 7.42 -13.34
N GLY A 106 -10.07 7.84 -14.35
CA GLY A 106 -9.99 9.24 -14.78
C GLY A 106 -9.26 10.19 -13.79
N LYS A 107 -8.76 9.69 -12.66
CA LYS A 107 -8.07 10.47 -11.63
C LYS A 107 -6.57 10.31 -11.74
N GLU A 108 -5.84 11.39 -11.49
CA GLU A 108 -4.38 11.39 -11.36
C GLU A 108 -4.04 11.17 -9.88
N LEU A 109 -3.27 10.13 -9.59
CA LEU A 109 -2.99 9.67 -8.23
C LEU A 109 -1.48 9.61 -8.00
N ALA A 110 -1.02 10.26 -6.93
CA ALA A 110 0.34 10.07 -6.45
C ALA A 110 0.51 8.67 -5.82
N PRO A 111 1.64 7.99 -5.99
CA PRO A 111 1.88 6.68 -5.40
C PRO A 111 1.60 6.57 -3.89
N PRO A 112 1.90 7.59 -3.05
CA PRO A 112 1.52 7.58 -1.64
C PRO A 112 0.01 7.49 -1.39
N GLN A 113 -0.84 8.00 -2.29
CA GLN A 113 -2.30 7.90 -2.18
C GLN A 113 -2.77 6.45 -2.34
N ILE A 114 -2.13 5.68 -3.23
CA ILE A 114 -2.39 4.25 -3.39
C ILE A 114 -2.00 3.50 -2.10
N SER A 115 -0.83 3.81 -1.56
CA SER A 115 -0.37 3.24 -0.29
C SER A 115 -1.31 3.56 0.88
N ALA A 116 -1.89 4.76 0.90
CA ALA A 116 -2.87 5.16 1.92
C ALA A 116 -4.13 4.28 1.90
N GLU A 117 -4.60 3.85 0.72
CA GLU A 117 -5.74 2.93 0.65
C GLU A 117 -5.41 1.55 1.25
N VAL A 118 -4.20 1.05 0.98
CA VAL A 118 -3.74 -0.20 1.61
C VAL A 118 -3.66 -0.04 3.13
N LEU A 119 -3.12 1.07 3.62
CA LEU A 119 -3.02 1.36 5.06
C LEU A 119 -4.40 1.45 5.73
N ARG A 120 -5.40 2.05 5.06
CA ARG A 120 -6.79 2.07 5.55
C ARG A 120 -7.35 0.66 5.70
N LYS A 121 -7.10 -0.21 4.74
CA LYS A 121 -7.51 -1.64 4.82
C LYS A 121 -6.83 -2.34 5.99
N MET A 122 -5.54 -2.10 6.22
CA MET A 122 -4.80 -2.67 7.35
C MET A 122 -5.32 -2.15 8.69
N LYS A 123 -5.57 -0.84 8.80
CA LYS A 123 -6.19 -0.24 9.99
C LYS A 123 -7.55 -0.88 10.27
N LYS A 124 -8.42 -0.97 9.26
CA LYS A 124 -9.73 -1.58 9.41
C LYS A 124 -9.65 -3.04 9.85
N THR A 125 -8.74 -3.82 9.28
CA THR A 125 -8.50 -5.21 9.69
C THR A 125 -8.15 -5.30 11.18
N ALA A 126 -7.30 -4.40 11.67
CA ALA A 126 -6.94 -4.35 13.08
C ALA A 126 -8.12 -3.94 13.97
N GLU A 127 -8.90 -2.94 13.56
CA GLU A 127 -10.08 -2.47 14.30
C GLU A 127 -11.17 -3.54 14.37
N ASP A 128 -11.42 -4.27 13.29
CA ASP A 128 -12.37 -5.38 13.26
C ASP A 128 -11.93 -6.51 14.21
N TYR A 129 -10.64 -6.79 14.32
CA TYR A 129 -10.09 -7.77 15.25
C TYR A 129 -10.16 -7.32 16.71
N LEU A 130 -9.79 -6.06 16.97
CA LEU A 130 -9.71 -5.51 18.33
C LEU A 130 -11.08 -5.11 18.90
N GLY A 131 -12.07 -4.86 18.05
CA GLY A 131 -13.40 -4.38 18.44
C GLY A 131 -13.45 -2.93 18.89
N HIS A 132 -12.41 -2.13 18.59
CA HIS A 132 -12.35 -0.71 18.91
C HIS A 132 -11.46 0.05 17.92
N GLU A 133 -11.58 1.38 17.89
CA GLU A 133 -10.81 2.25 17.02
C GLU A 133 -9.31 2.25 17.36
N VAL A 134 -8.48 2.29 16.33
CA VAL A 134 -7.02 2.38 16.42
C VAL A 134 -6.58 3.81 16.10
N THR A 135 -6.01 4.48 17.09
CA THR A 135 -5.55 5.88 16.96
C THR A 135 -4.06 6.02 16.67
N ARG A 136 -3.27 4.95 16.83
CA ARG A 136 -1.82 4.95 16.60
C ARG A 136 -1.39 3.71 15.81
N GLN A 137 -0.52 3.92 14.84
CA GLN A 137 0.09 2.83 14.08
C GLN A 137 1.59 3.04 13.92
N LEU A 138 2.32 1.93 13.95
CA LEU A 138 3.73 1.85 13.63
C LEU A 138 3.85 1.30 12.20
N LEU A 139 4.37 2.10 11.28
CA LEU A 139 4.52 1.71 9.89
C LEU A 139 5.94 1.21 9.64
N LEU A 140 6.08 -0.06 9.30
CA LEU A 140 7.31 -0.62 8.76
C LEU A 140 7.31 -0.42 7.24
N TYR A 141 8.09 0.55 6.79
CA TYR A 141 8.25 0.84 5.38
C TYR A 141 9.61 0.29 4.91
N GLN A 142 9.61 -0.90 4.33
CA GLN A 142 10.80 -1.40 3.65
C GLN A 142 10.87 -0.81 2.25
N ARG A 143 11.79 0.12 2.05
CA ARG A 143 12.19 0.51 0.70
C ARG A 143 12.92 -0.67 0.10
N THR A 144 12.48 -1.20 -1.04
CA THR A 144 13.18 -2.26 -1.76
C THR A 144 14.64 -1.86 -1.92
N LEU A 145 15.53 -2.59 -1.26
CA LEU A 145 16.97 -2.40 -1.36
C LEU A 145 17.42 -2.78 -2.77
N MET A 146 17.63 -1.78 -3.61
CA MET A 146 18.75 -1.88 -4.53
C MET A 146 20.01 -1.69 -3.68
N THR A 147 20.89 -2.66 -3.72
CA THR A 147 22.17 -2.73 -3.03
C THR A 147 22.95 -1.42 -3.10
N VAL A 148 22.83 -0.60 -2.09
CA VAL A 148 23.84 0.34 -1.66
C VAL A 148 23.80 0.36 -0.14
N ASN A 149 24.96 0.13 0.45
CA ASN A 149 25.26 0.07 1.86
C ASN A 149 24.67 1.26 2.63
N VAL A 150 23.44 1.17 3.11
CA VAL A 150 22.84 2.14 4.02
C VAL A 150 22.06 1.38 5.08
N LYS A 151 22.42 1.67 6.34
CA LYS A 151 21.86 1.07 7.55
C LYS A 151 20.32 1.05 7.54
N PRO A 152 19.71 0.01 8.12
CA PRO A 152 18.28 -0.27 8.03
C PRO A 152 17.45 0.62 8.95
N LEU A 153 16.18 0.68 8.66
CA LEU A 153 15.08 1.15 9.47
C LEU A 153 15.00 2.67 9.69
N LYS A 154 14.38 3.38 8.77
CA LYS A 154 13.61 4.55 9.16
C LYS A 154 12.19 4.12 9.52
N MET A 155 11.95 4.04 10.81
CA MET A 155 10.63 3.90 11.41
C MET A 155 9.89 5.22 11.21
N LEU A 156 8.90 5.24 10.34
CA LEU A 156 8.04 6.40 10.16
C LEU A 156 6.77 6.16 10.99
N VAL A 157 6.63 6.90 12.08
CA VAL A 157 5.37 6.99 12.83
C VAL A 157 4.47 7.94 12.05
N VAL A 158 3.45 7.43 11.40
CA VAL A 158 2.40 8.24 10.78
C VAL A 158 1.23 8.30 11.73
N LEU A 159 0.99 9.48 12.30
CA LEU A 159 -0.27 9.79 12.97
C LEU A 159 -1.30 10.06 11.88
N LEU A 160 -2.27 9.17 11.73
CA LEU A 160 -3.48 9.48 10.97
C LEU A 160 -4.48 10.10 11.94
N ALA A 161 -4.69 11.39 11.80
CA ALA A 161 -5.81 12.10 12.41
C ALA A 161 -7.11 11.77 11.65
#